data_977f74ffb9cdd7eaee326b4acd0f7820
#
_entry.id   977f74ffb9cdd7eaee326b4acd0f7820
#
_cell.length_a   1.000
_cell.length_b   1.000
_cell.length_c   1.000
_cell.angle_alpha   90.00
_cell.angle_beta   90.00
_cell.angle_gamma   90.00
#
_symmetry.space_group_name_H-M   'P 1'
#
loop_
_entity.id
_entity.type
_entity.pdbx_description
1 polymer ?
#
loop_
_entity_poly.entity_id
_entity_poly.type
_entity_poly.pdbx_seq_one_letter_code
_entity_poly.pdbx_strand_id
1 'polypeptide(L)'
;MAEEKKKLIQFKNIVKSFEDGQVVLKGVSLDIYENEFVTLLGPSGCGKTTLLRILGGFLQPTEGKVLFDGEDIVNIPPYKREINTVFQKYALFPHMNVYDNIAFGLSIKNEPKDVIKQKVMRMLKLVNLEDYAECNVTELSGGQQQRIAIARALVNEPSVLLLDEPLGALDLKLRKEMQHELKYIQEEVGITFVFVTHDQEEALTMSDKIVVMNAGEIQQIGTPTEIYRKPVNEFVAKFIGETNIIDGTVVDDEHVIFEDKKFECDARGFNPGEKVDVVIRPEHLDLVSRSQGKLKGTVKSQLFKGMHYETVVETRVGTSITVKMQVSQDKPVFNEEKGEKISANGFLLDVEDVGELDEARIVALASAEAWDAETEEPISIKTVDYDIKPETGNYSVTFSTANDTSITVKVLVVAQNRVESKVYQEEIYAMNFFKKVEDIQESIALDTDLETWASASAWSLEDGEQVEITDVKYDFDPETITPGVYDVTFSTEGYEYQVSTTHHFEEGEQVGLVFAPQDIHVMKKEGQW
;
A
#
# COMPACT_ATOMS: atom_id res chain seq x y z
N MET A 1 14.39 -13.48 24.33
CA MET A 1 14.79 -12.10 24.61
C MET A 1 15.04 -11.49 23.24
N ALA A 2 14.26 -10.48 22.84
CA ALA A 2 14.58 -9.77 21.60
C ALA A 2 15.96 -9.14 21.78
N GLU A 3 16.90 -9.41 20.86
CA GLU A 3 18.17 -8.71 20.83
C GLU A 3 17.88 -7.21 20.71
N GLU A 4 18.43 -6.43 21.63
CA GLU A 4 18.29 -4.99 21.61
C GLU A 4 19.06 -4.47 20.38
N LYS A 5 18.33 -4.03 19.33
CA LYS A 5 18.94 -3.52 18.11
C LYS A 5 19.90 -2.38 18.45
N LYS A 6 21.13 -2.43 17.91
CA LYS A 6 22.18 -1.43 18.12
C LYS A 6 21.79 -0.10 17.46
N LYS A 7 21.85 1.01 18.23
CA LYS A 7 21.69 2.35 17.66
C LYS A 7 22.93 2.73 16.86
N LEU A 8 22.80 2.81 15.55
CA LEU A 8 23.92 3.15 14.66
C LEU A 8 24.07 4.67 14.49
N ILE A 9 22.95 5.38 14.27
CA ILE A 9 22.96 6.84 14.08
C ILE A 9 22.04 7.48 15.11
N GLN A 10 22.50 8.57 15.71
CA GLN A 10 21.70 9.39 16.62
C GLN A 10 21.82 10.88 16.26
N PHE A 11 20.73 11.48 15.86
CA PHE A 11 20.60 12.93 15.80
C PHE A 11 20.16 13.44 17.17
N LYS A 12 20.87 14.41 17.74
CA LYS A 12 20.53 14.99 19.05
C LYS A 12 20.33 16.49 18.92
N ASN A 13 19.08 16.91 18.95
CA ASN A 13 18.64 18.30 18.91
C ASN A 13 19.27 19.11 17.75
N ILE A 14 19.16 18.59 16.53
CA ILE A 14 19.76 19.21 15.35
C ILE A 14 18.99 20.47 14.96
N VAL A 15 19.66 21.60 15.03
CA VAL A 15 19.17 22.88 14.50
C VAL A 15 20.01 23.26 13.29
N LYS A 16 19.35 23.75 12.24
CA LYS A 16 20.03 24.33 11.07
C LYS A 16 19.39 25.63 10.66
N SER A 17 20.18 26.70 10.77
CA SER A 17 19.87 28.04 10.23
C SER A 17 20.84 28.37 9.10
N PHE A 18 20.37 29.08 8.09
CA PHE A 18 21.17 29.63 7.02
C PHE A 18 21.47 31.13 7.25
N GLU A 19 22.37 31.70 6.45
CA GLU A 19 22.84 33.09 6.61
C GLU A 19 21.72 34.14 6.43
N ASP A 20 20.68 33.80 5.68
CA ASP A 20 19.47 34.62 5.50
C ASP A 20 18.54 34.63 6.74
N GLY A 21 18.91 33.92 7.80
CA GLY A 21 18.13 33.79 9.04
C GLY A 21 17.05 32.72 8.96
N GLN A 22 16.89 32.01 7.85
CA GLN A 22 15.89 30.93 7.74
C GLN A 22 16.32 29.72 8.58
N VAL A 23 15.47 29.32 9.54
CA VAL A 23 15.63 28.10 10.32
C VAL A 23 14.95 26.94 9.59
N VAL A 24 15.74 26.01 9.06
CA VAL A 24 15.26 24.85 8.30
C VAL A 24 15.05 23.61 9.15
N LEU A 25 15.86 23.41 10.19
CA LEU A 25 15.67 22.34 11.17
C LEU A 25 15.58 22.94 12.56
N LYS A 26 14.59 22.51 13.35
CA LYS A 26 14.19 23.14 14.62
C LYS A 26 14.33 22.19 15.81
N GLY A 27 15.49 21.56 15.98
CA GLY A 27 15.75 20.66 17.11
C GLY A 27 15.40 19.20 16.84
N VAL A 28 15.73 18.71 15.63
CA VAL A 28 15.43 17.33 15.22
C VAL A 28 16.24 16.33 16.04
N SER A 29 15.55 15.36 16.67
CA SER A 29 16.15 14.22 17.38
C SER A 29 15.60 12.92 16.81
N LEU A 30 16.49 11.97 16.43
CA LEU A 30 16.13 10.73 15.79
C LEU A 30 17.18 9.66 16.04
N ASP A 31 16.77 8.46 16.39
CA ASP A 31 17.60 7.26 16.48
C ASP A 31 17.34 6.34 15.29
N ILE A 32 18.40 5.91 14.59
CA ILE A 32 18.37 4.94 13.50
C ILE A 32 19.20 3.74 13.95
N TYR A 33 18.62 2.53 13.77
CA TYR A 33 19.26 1.29 14.19
C TYR A 33 19.98 0.62 13.03
N GLU A 34 20.89 -0.27 13.37
CA GLU A 34 21.64 -1.06 12.37
C GLU A 34 20.69 -1.92 11.54
N ASN A 35 20.96 -2.00 10.23
CA ASN A 35 20.17 -2.76 9.24
C ASN A 35 18.71 -2.31 9.08
N GLU A 36 18.36 -1.07 9.47
CA GLU A 36 17.03 -0.50 9.20
C GLU A 36 16.97 0.18 7.83
N PHE A 37 15.82 0.06 7.16
CA PHE A 37 15.43 0.93 6.07
C PHE A 37 14.59 2.08 6.65
N VAL A 38 15.19 3.25 6.81
CA VAL A 38 14.53 4.42 7.39
C VAL A 38 14.20 5.44 6.32
N THR A 39 12.94 5.83 6.21
CA THR A 39 12.51 6.86 5.27
C THR A 39 12.20 8.17 5.97
N LEU A 40 12.83 9.25 5.50
CA LEU A 40 12.46 10.63 5.82
C LEU A 40 11.40 11.09 4.82
N LEU A 41 10.16 11.21 5.27
CA LEU A 41 9.00 11.52 4.46
C LEU A 41 8.44 12.91 4.83
N GLY A 42 7.99 13.68 3.83
CA GLY A 42 7.38 15.00 4.08
C GLY A 42 7.31 15.87 2.83
N PRO A 43 6.63 17.01 2.88
CA PRO A 43 6.52 17.94 1.75
C PRO A 43 7.87 18.53 1.36
N SER A 44 7.93 19.11 0.15
CA SER A 44 9.12 19.82 -0.31
C SER A 44 9.48 20.97 0.63
N GLY A 45 10.77 21.13 0.93
CA GLY A 45 11.27 22.20 1.80
C GLY A 45 11.15 21.96 3.31
N CYS A 46 10.62 20.81 3.79
CA CYS A 46 10.51 20.54 5.22
C CYS A 46 11.82 20.14 5.92
N GLY A 47 12.96 20.05 5.22
CA GLY A 47 14.28 19.83 5.82
C GLY A 47 14.88 18.44 5.62
N LYS A 48 14.25 17.48 4.94
CA LYS A 48 14.72 16.11 4.70
C LYS A 48 16.13 16.04 4.11
N THR A 49 16.31 16.63 2.92
CA THR A 49 17.62 16.70 2.25
C THR A 49 18.66 17.44 3.09
N THR A 50 18.25 18.45 3.88
CA THR A 50 19.15 19.15 4.79
C THR A 50 19.66 18.21 5.89
N LEU A 51 18.78 17.42 6.51
CA LEU A 51 19.14 16.43 7.52
C LEU A 51 20.05 15.33 6.93
N LEU A 52 19.72 14.84 5.72
CA LEU A 52 20.54 13.88 4.98
C LEU A 52 21.94 14.42 4.70
N ARG A 53 22.07 15.69 4.26
CA ARG A 53 23.36 16.33 3.97
C ARG A 53 24.19 16.55 5.24
N ILE A 54 23.56 16.79 6.37
CA ILE A 54 24.25 16.87 7.66
C ILE A 54 24.83 15.48 8.02
N LEU A 55 24.05 14.41 7.86
CA LEU A 55 24.52 13.04 8.08
C LEU A 55 25.66 12.67 7.14
N GLY A 56 25.56 13.01 5.85
CA GLY A 56 26.62 12.80 4.86
C GLY A 56 27.86 13.66 5.05
N GLY A 57 27.83 14.68 5.92
CA GLY A 57 28.96 15.59 6.17
C GLY A 57 29.13 16.70 5.14
N PHE A 58 28.15 16.90 4.25
CA PHE A 58 28.13 17.97 3.25
C PHE A 58 27.65 19.30 3.82
N LEU A 59 27.03 19.27 5.00
CA LEU A 59 26.52 20.43 5.71
C LEU A 59 26.75 20.25 7.21
N GLN A 60 27.12 21.33 7.90
CA GLN A 60 27.22 21.32 9.36
C GLN A 60 25.92 21.81 10.00
N PRO A 61 25.45 21.21 11.09
CA PRO A 61 24.35 21.76 11.88
C PRO A 61 24.79 23.08 12.53
N THR A 62 23.83 23.95 12.86
CA THR A 62 24.07 25.17 13.65
C THR A 62 24.22 24.82 15.12
N GLU A 63 23.37 23.86 15.58
CA GLU A 63 23.40 23.34 16.94
C GLU A 63 23.09 21.84 16.92
N GLY A 64 23.44 21.16 18.00
CA GLY A 64 23.19 19.72 18.18
C GLY A 64 24.38 18.85 17.78
N LYS A 65 24.17 17.53 17.84
CA LYS A 65 25.22 16.52 17.58
C LYS A 65 24.67 15.40 16.70
N VAL A 66 25.54 14.85 15.86
CA VAL A 66 25.28 13.62 15.11
C VAL A 66 26.25 12.57 15.59
N LEU A 67 25.74 11.51 16.22
CA LEU A 67 26.56 10.39 16.66
C LEU A 67 26.42 9.25 15.65
N PHE A 68 27.55 8.64 15.32
CA PHE A 68 27.65 7.42 14.53
C PHE A 68 28.42 6.39 15.38
N ASP A 69 27.79 5.26 15.67
CA ASP A 69 28.30 4.24 16.61
C ASP A 69 28.79 4.84 17.95
N GLY A 70 28.06 5.86 18.44
CA GLY A 70 28.37 6.57 19.68
C GLY A 70 29.38 7.72 19.55
N GLU A 71 30.09 7.86 18.44
CA GLU A 71 31.08 8.91 18.19
C GLU A 71 30.47 10.13 17.48
N ASP A 72 30.84 11.34 17.89
CA ASP A 72 30.36 12.59 17.25
C ASP A 72 31.07 12.81 15.90
N ILE A 73 30.28 12.75 14.82
CA ILE A 73 30.81 12.85 13.44
C ILE A 73 30.61 14.23 12.80
N VAL A 74 30.10 15.23 13.52
CA VAL A 74 29.79 16.56 12.95
C VAL A 74 31.02 17.17 12.25
N ASN A 75 32.21 17.04 12.83
CA ASN A 75 33.45 17.59 12.29
C ASN A 75 34.23 16.61 11.39
N ILE A 76 33.74 15.39 11.18
CA ILE A 76 34.39 14.41 10.31
C ILE A 76 33.99 14.71 8.87
N PRO A 77 34.96 14.93 7.94
CA PRO A 77 34.65 15.21 6.54
C PRO A 77 34.02 14.01 5.84
N PRO A 78 33.21 14.22 4.77
CA PRO A 78 32.44 13.16 4.10
C PRO A 78 33.25 11.92 3.72
N TYR A 79 34.45 12.11 3.16
CA TYR A 79 35.31 11.01 2.67
C TYR A 79 35.92 10.12 3.78
N LYS A 80 35.77 10.51 5.05
CA LYS A 80 36.21 9.73 6.22
C LYS A 80 35.06 9.05 6.96
N ARG A 81 33.81 9.32 6.55
CA ARG A 81 32.64 8.68 7.13
C ARG A 81 32.40 7.33 6.45
N GLU A 82 31.94 6.34 7.21
CA GLU A 82 31.49 5.04 6.68
C GLU A 82 30.08 5.14 6.08
N ILE A 83 29.80 6.25 5.43
CA ILE A 83 28.49 6.63 4.88
C ILE A 83 28.68 7.05 3.44
N ASN A 84 27.95 6.43 2.53
CA ASN A 84 27.93 6.82 1.11
C ASN A 84 26.58 7.42 0.73
N THR A 85 26.60 8.28 -0.30
CA THR A 85 25.40 9.01 -0.75
C THR A 85 25.17 8.80 -2.24
N VAL A 86 23.94 8.47 -2.60
CA VAL A 86 23.41 8.52 -3.96
C VAL A 86 22.56 9.78 -4.09
N PHE A 87 22.95 10.68 -4.96
CA PHE A 87 22.27 11.95 -5.20
C PHE A 87 21.14 11.80 -6.22
N GLN A 88 20.16 12.68 -6.18
CA GLN A 88 18.98 12.71 -7.04
C GLN A 88 19.31 12.63 -8.55
N LYS A 89 20.42 13.21 -9.01
CA LYS A 89 20.91 13.15 -10.41
C LYS A 89 21.95 12.05 -10.65
N TYR A 90 22.05 11.05 -9.76
CA TYR A 90 22.97 9.90 -9.82
C TYR A 90 24.46 10.28 -9.81
N ALA A 91 24.86 11.42 -10.34
CA ALA A 91 26.21 11.96 -10.39
C ALA A 91 27.25 10.96 -10.96
N LEU A 92 26.88 10.17 -11.97
CA LEU A 92 27.79 9.28 -12.67
C LEU A 92 28.84 10.11 -13.45
N PHE A 93 30.04 9.54 -13.64
CA PHE A 93 31.09 10.15 -14.42
C PHE A 93 30.87 9.86 -15.92
N PRO A 94 30.45 10.85 -16.74
CA PRO A 94 30.01 10.58 -18.11
C PRO A 94 31.13 10.19 -19.07
N HIS A 95 32.38 10.41 -18.68
CA HIS A 95 33.58 10.06 -19.44
C HIS A 95 34.15 8.69 -19.11
N MET A 96 33.50 7.95 -18.19
CA MET A 96 33.89 6.62 -17.77
C MET A 96 32.80 5.62 -18.19
N ASN A 97 33.21 4.37 -18.46
CA ASN A 97 32.28 3.28 -18.63
C ASN A 97 31.65 2.85 -17.28
N VAL A 98 30.76 1.87 -17.30
CA VAL A 98 30.08 1.35 -16.11
C VAL A 98 31.08 0.76 -15.11
N TYR A 99 32.02 -0.08 -15.59
CA TYR A 99 33.02 -0.69 -14.74
C TYR A 99 33.87 0.35 -14.01
N ASP A 100 34.39 1.34 -14.74
CA ASP A 100 35.24 2.39 -14.18
C ASP A 100 34.48 3.30 -13.21
N ASN A 101 33.20 3.58 -13.45
CA ASN A 101 32.35 4.30 -12.51
C ASN A 101 32.27 3.58 -11.15
N ILE A 102 32.02 2.26 -11.16
CA ILE A 102 31.94 1.47 -9.93
C ILE A 102 33.33 1.34 -9.28
N ALA A 103 34.37 1.06 -10.07
CA ALA A 103 35.74 0.88 -9.61
C ALA A 103 36.38 2.16 -9.02
N PHE A 104 35.83 3.33 -9.30
CA PHE A 104 36.46 4.62 -9.01
C PHE A 104 36.89 4.77 -7.55
N GLY A 105 36.01 4.48 -6.60
CA GLY A 105 36.31 4.59 -5.16
C GLY A 105 37.42 3.64 -4.70
N LEU A 106 37.43 2.41 -5.19
CA LEU A 106 38.45 1.40 -4.89
C LEU A 106 39.80 1.77 -5.49
N SER A 107 39.78 2.35 -6.69
CA SER A 107 41.00 2.84 -7.37
C SER A 107 41.68 3.98 -6.60
N ILE A 108 40.91 4.91 -6.02
CA ILE A 108 41.45 5.97 -5.15
C ILE A 108 42.08 5.38 -3.88
N LYS A 109 41.51 4.30 -3.32
CA LYS A 109 42.05 3.60 -2.16
C LYS A 109 43.30 2.76 -2.48
N ASN A 110 43.72 2.70 -3.78
CA ASN A 110 44.81 1.88 -4.29
C ASN A 110 44.64 0.38 -3.99
N GLU A 111 43.41 -0.12 -4.05
CA GLU A 111 43.15 -1.55 -3.92
C GLU A 111 43.80 -2.35 -5.08
N PRO A 112 44.20 -3.61 -4.85
CA PRO A 112 44.75 -4.47 -5.92
C PRO A 112 43.73 -4.65 -7.06
N LYS A 113 44.21 -4.67 -8.31
CA LYS A 113 43.37 -4.80 -9.51
C LYS A 113 42.44 -6.02 -9.49
N ASP A 114 42.93 -7.15 -8.97
CA ASP A 114 42.14 -8.37 -8.87
C ASP A 114 40.99 -8.23 -7.87
N VAL A 115 41.22 -7.54 -6.74
CA VAL A 115 40.20 -7.23 -5.73
C VAL A 115 39.17 -6.27 -6.31
N ILE A 116 39.60 -5.21 -7.02
CA ILE A 116 38.71 -4.28 -7.70
C ILE A 116 37.81 -5.03 -8.67
N LYS A 117 38.38 -5.88 -9.54
CA LYS A 117 37.60 -6.66 -10.51
C LYS A 117 36.56 -7.54 -9.83
N GLN A 118 36.96 -8.24 -8.78
CA GLN A 118 36.05 -9.13 -8.03
C GLN A 118 34.89 -8.34 -7.40
N LYS A 119 35.19 -7.23 -6.70
CA LYS A 119 34.17 -6.39 -6.07
C LYS A 119 33.22 -5.74 -7.07
N VAL A 120 33.76 -5.20 -8.18
CA VAL A 120 32.95 -4.57 -9.23
C VAL A 120 32.00 -5.58 -9.87
N MET A 121 32.51 -6.77 -10.26
CA MET A 121 31.66 -7.80 -10.87
C MET A 121 30.59 -8.32 -9.90
N ARG A 122 30.91 -8.41 -8.60
CA ARG A 122 29.90 -8.74 -7.57
C ARG A 122 28.79 -7.68 -7.50
N MET A 123 29.14 -6.39 -7.55
CA MET A 123 28.16 -5.31 -7.54
C MET A 123 27.32 -5.27 -8.82
N LEU A 124 27.94 -5.51 -9.99
CA LEU A 124 27.20 -5.60 -11.24
C LEU A 124 26.21 -6.75 -11.24
N LYS A 125 26.58 -7.90 -10.67
CA LYS A 125 25.67 -9.02 -10.49
C LYS A 125 24.51 -8.67 -9.55
N LEU A 126 24.77 -7.99 -8.43
CA LEU A 126 23.76 -7.57 -7.47
C LEU A 126 22.68 -6.70 -8.11
N VAL A 127 23.06 -5.85 -9.09
CA VAL A 127 22.15 -4.93 -9.79
C VAL A 127 21.72 -5.43 -11.17
N ASN A 128 22.00 -6.69 -11.52
CA ASN A 128 21.65 -7.35 -12.80
C ASN A 128 22.13 -6.58 -14.04
N LEU A 129 23.39 -6.10 -14.04
CA LEU A 129 23.99 -5.33 -15.12
C LEU A 129 25.41 -5.80 -15.52
N GLU A 130 25.71 -7.12 -15.39
CA GLU A 130 27.02 -7.69 -15.72
C GLU A 130 27.41 -7.45 -17.18
N ASP A 131 26.47 -7.58 -18.11
CA ASP A 131 26.70 -7.44 -19.55
C ASP A 131 26.97 -5.99 -19.98
N TYR A 132 26.73 -5.02 -19.09
CA TYR A 132 26.91 -3.59 -19.36
C TYR A 132 28.24 -3.04 -18.85
N ALA A 133 29.15 -3.88 -18.33
CA ALA A 133 30.40 -3.43 -17.69
C ALA A 133 31.21 -2.45 -18.55
N GLU A 134 31.32 -2.70 -19.86
CA GLU A 134 32.10 -1.89 -20.79
C GLU A 134 31.29 -0.78 -21.48
N CYS A 135 29.97 -0.71 -21.25
CA CYS A 135 29.10 0.29 -21.85
C CYS A 135 29.38 1.70 -21.27
N ASN A 136 29.13 2.73 -22.07
CA ASN A 136 29.17 4.10 -21.57
C ASN A 136 27.91 4.38 -20.75
N VAL A 137 28.07 5.04 -19.61
CA VAL A 137 26.92 5.34 -18.71
C VAL A 137 25.87 6.26 -19.35
N THR A 138 26.24 7.02 -20.40
CA THR A 138 25.31 7.87 -21.14
C THR A 138 24.38 7.12 -22.09
N GLU A 139 24.67 5.85 -22.37
CA GLU A 139 23.87 4.95 -23.22
C GLU A 139 22.81 4.20 -22.42
N LEU A 140 22.88 4.29 -21.10
CA LEU A 140 21.98 3.58 -20.17
C LEU A 140 20.66 4.34 -19.94
N SER A 141 19.59 3.59 -19.72
CA SER A 141 18.31 4.14 -19.23
C SER A 141 18.46 4.77 -17.83
N GLY A 142 17.51 5.64 -17.43
CA GLY A 142 17.54 6.28 -16.11
C GLY A 142 17.60 5.27 -14.96
N GLY A 143 16.83 4.18 -15.02
CA GLY A 143 16.87 3.11 -14.01
C GLY A 143 18.20 2.37 -13.99
N GLN A 144 18.80 2.07 -15.16
CA GLN A 144 20.13 1.48 -15.23
C GLN A 144 21.21 2.40 -14.65
N GLN A 145 21.16 3.71 -14.97
CA GLN A 145 22.08 4.69 -14.37
C GLN A 145 21.95 4.74 -12.84
N GLN A 146 20.74 4.68 -12.33
CA GLN A 146 20.49 4.63 -10.89
C GLN A 146 21.11 3.38 -10.25
N ARG A 147 20.89 2.21 -10.83
CA ARG A 147 21.49 0.95 -10.35
C ARG A 147 23.02 1.02 -10.31
N ILE A 148 23.64 1.62 -11.34
CA ILE A 148 25.10 1.84 -11.34
C ILE A 148 25.53 2.81 -10.24
N ALA A 149 24.77 3.87 -9.98
CA ALA A 149 25.08 4.79 -8.88
C ALA A 149 25.01 4.11 -7.51
N ILE A 150 24.03 3.23 -7.32
CA ILE A 150 23.88 2.41 -6.10
C ILE A 150 25.07 1.43 -6.00
N ALA A 151 25.39 0.69 -7.07
CA ALA A 151 26.53 -0.22 -7.13
C ALA A 151 27.84 0.48 -6.79
N ARG A 152 28.08 1.69 -7.36
CA ARG A 152 29.24 2.54 -7.06
C ARG A 152 29.29 2.96 -5.58
N ALA A 153 28.15 3.24 -4.98
CA ALA A 153 28.09 3.59 -3.57
C ALA A 153 28.36 2.37 -2.67
N LEU A 154 27.84 1.19 -3.03
CA LEU A 154 27.95 -0.04 -2.25
C LEU A 154 29.31 -0.73 -2.36
N VAL A 155 30.04 -0.56 -3.47
CA VAL A 155 31.32 -1.25 -3.71
C VAL A 155 32.38 -0.98 -2.64
N ASN A 156 32.27 0.16 -1.96
CA ASN A 156 33.14 0.56 -0.85
C ASN A 156 32.75 -0.06 0.50
N GLU A 157 31.70 -0.86 0.53
CA GLU A 157 31.18 -1.56 1.73
C GLU A 157 30.88 -0.56 2.87
N PRO A 158 30.04 0.47 2.65
CA PRO A 158 29.69 1.42 3.69
C PRO A 158 28.76 0.78 4.72
N SER A 159 28.76 1.29 5.95
CA SER A 159 27.79 0.91 6.99
C SER A 159 26.40 1.52 6.75
N VAL A 160 26.34 2.66 6.03
CA VAL A 160 25.09 3.38 5.74
C VAL A 160 25.08 3.89 4.30
N LEU A 161 23.94 3.69 3.62
CA LEU A 161 23.65 4.28 2.31
C LEU A 161 22.58 5.37 2.44
N LEU A 162 22.91 6.58 1.99
CA LEU A 162 21.99 7.71 1.91
C LEU A 162 21.44 7.84 0.49
N LEU A 163 20.14 7.99 0.35
CA LEU A 163 19.42 8.08 -0.92
C LEU A 163 18.56 9.35 -0.92
N ASP A 164 18.94 10.37 -1.74
CA ASP A 164 18.25 11.66 -1.82
C ASP A 164 17.30 11.68 -3.02
N GLU A 165 16.01 11.39 -2.81
CA GLU A 165 14.94 11.30 -3.83
C GLU A 165 15.35 10.49 -5.08
N PRO A 166 15.87 9.26 -4.93
CA PRO A 166 16.47 8.54 -6.05
C PRO A 166 15.47 8.13 -7.13
N LEU A 167 14.18 7.93 -6.77
CA LEU A 167 13.13 7.46 -7.69
C LEU A 167 12.37 8.59 -8.38
N GLY A 168 12.60 9.85 -8.00
CA GLY A 168 11.80 10.99 -8.44
C GLY A 168 11.86 11.29 -9.95
N ALA A 169 12.90 10.82 -10.67
CA ALA A 169 13.06 11.04 -12.09
C ALA A 169 12.54 9.87 -12.97
N LEU A 170 12.01 8.80 -12.37
CA LEU A 170 11.55 7.60 -13.08
C LEU A 170 10.05 7.66 -13.38
N ASP A 171 9.63 7.04 -14.48
CA ASP A 171 8.24 6.78 -14.77
C ASP A 171 7.62 5.80 -13.76
N LEU A 172 6.28 5.72 -13.71
CA LEU A 172 5.56 4.97 -12.67
C LEU A 172 5.91 3.47 -12.65
N LYS A 173 6.03 2.84 -13.84
CA LYS A 173 6.32 1.39 -13.93
C LYS A 173 7.73 1.12 -13.43
N LEU A 174 8.71 1.85 -13.96
CA LEU A 174 10.11 1.68 -13.59
C LEU A 174 10.34 2.03 -12.10
N ARG A 175 9.58 2.99 -11.56
CA ARG A 175 9.64 3.35 -10.15
C ARG A 175 9.23 2.17 -9.26
N LYS A 176 8.13 1.47 -9.57
CA LYS A 176 7.69 0.29 -8.82
C LYS A 176 8.71 -0.86 -8.88
N GLU A 177 9.27 -1.14 -10.05
CA GLU A 177 10.34 -2.12 -10.20
C GLU A 177 11.55 -1.77 -9.31
N MET A 178 11.97 -0.51 -9.32
CA MET A 178 13.10 -0.03 -8.52
C MET A 178 12.84 -0.04 -7.00
N GLN A 179 11.61 0.13 -6.54
CA GLN A 179 11.25 -0.01 -5.12
C GLN A 179 11.57 -1.43 -4.62
N HIS A 180 11.11 -2.45 -5.33
CA HIS A 180 11.40 -3.85 -5.00
C HIS A 180 12.90 -4.15 -5.02
N GLU A 181 13.61 -3.65 -6.05
CA GLU A 181 15.05 -3.85 -6.15
C GLU A 181 15.83 -3.18 -5.02
N LEU A 182 15.47 -1.97 -4.62
CA LEU A 182 16.12 -1.27 -3.50
C LEU A 182 15.95 -2.02 -2.19
N LYS A 183 14.75 -2.56 -1.93
CA LYS A 183 14.49 -3.37 -0.73
C LYS A 183 15.29 -4.66 -0.76
N TYR A 184 15.29 -5.38 -1.90
CA TYR A 184 16.09 -6.58 -2.11
C TYR A 184 17.59 -6.30 -1.90
N ILE A 185 18.15 -5.24 -2.49
CA ILE A 185 19.57 -4.87 -2.34
C ILE A 185 19.88 -4.60 -0.85
N GLN A 186 19.01 -3.90 -0.12
CA GLN A 186 19.22 -3.61 1.30
C GLN A 186 19.28 -4.89 2.13
N GLU A 187 18.37 -5.83 1.88
CA GLU A 187 18.32 -7.12 2.58
C GLU A 187 19.56 -8.00 2.25
N GLU A 188 19.97 -8.09 0.97
CA GLU A 188 21.13 -8.87 0.54
C GLU A 188 22.46 -8.32 1.08
N VAL A 189 22.59 -6.99 1.14
CA VAL A 189 23.83 -6.36 1.62
C VAL A 189 23.86 -6.25 3.14
N GLY A 190 22.70 -6.19 3.79
CA GLY A 190 22.57 -6.12 5.24
C GLY A 190 23.13 -4.82 5.84
N ILE A 191 22.89 -3.66 5.20
CA ILE A 191 23.32 -2.34 5.69
C ILE A 191 22.13 -1.42 5.95
N THR A 192 22.38 -0.33 6.68
CA THR A 192 21.35 0.67 6.97
C THR A 192 21.11 1.60 5.80
N PHE A 193 19.85 1.77 5.39
CA PHE A 193 19.44 2.75 4.38
C PHE A 193 18.74 3.94 5.03
N VAL A 194 19.12 5.16 4.60
CA VAL A 194 18.37 6.38 4.91
C VAL A 194 17.88 6.98 3.60
N PHE A 195 16.60 6.88 3.38
CA PHE A 195 15.92 7.23 2.15
C PHE A 195 15.11 8.52 2.32
N VAL A 196 15.23 9.44 1.38
CA VAL A 196 14.43 10.68 1.36
C VAL A 196 13.44 10.60 0.21
N THR A 197 12.19 10.84 0.51
CA THR A 197 11.13 10.96 -0.50
C THR A 197 10.03 11.92 -0.06
N HIS A 198 9.20 12.34 -1.00
CA HIS A 198 7.92 12.99 -0.77
C HIS A 198 6.75 12.10 -1.20
N ASP A 199 7.04 10.91 -1.73
CA ASP A 199 6.05 9.92 -2.16
C ASP A 199 5.67 8.99 -1.00
N GLN A 200 4.37 8.91 -0.73
CA GLN A 200 3.80 8.14 0.37
C GLN A 200 3.88 6.64 0.08
N GLU A 201 3.63 6.22 -1.18
CA GLU A 201 3.67 4.82 -1.60
C GLU A 201 5.08 4.25 -1.41
N GLU A 202 6.12 5.00 -1.80
CA GLU A 202 7.51 4.61 -1.58
C GLU A 202 7.81 4.38 -0.09
N ALA A 203 7.39 5.32 0.77
CA ALA A 203 7.62 5.22 2.20
C ALA A 203 6.89 4.04 2.84
N LEU A 204 5.61 3.83 2.49
CA LEU A 204 4.79 2.76 3.06
C LEU A 204 5.25 1.36 2.62
N THR A 205 5.79 1.22 1.39
CA THR A 205 6.15 -0.09 0.81
C THR A 205 7.54 -0.59 1.22
N MET A 206 8.53 0.33 1.32
CA MET A 206 9.92 -0.09 1.47
C MET A 206 10.45 0.01 2.90
N SER A 207 9.80 0.81 3.78
CA SER A 207 10.42 1.21 5.04
C SER A 207 10.16 0.24 6.18
N ASP A 208 11.17 0.03 7.02
CA ASP A 208 10.98 -0.53 8.35
C ASP A 208 10.51 0.55 9.33
N LYS A 209 10.95 1.81 9.10
CA LYS A 209 10.61 2.98 9.91
C LYS A 209 10.42 4.21 9.04
N ILE A 210 9.33 4.94 9.27
CA ILE A 210 9.04 6.21 8.62
C ILE A 210 9.20 7.35 9.63
N VAL A 211 9.87 8.42 9.21
CA VAL A 211 10.00 9.66 9.95
C VAL A 211 9.27 10.74 9.16
N VAL A 212 8.07 11.12 9.61
CA VAL A 212 7.27 12.17 8.96
C VAL A 212 7.77 13.52 9.44
N MET A 213 8.18 14.37 8.51
CA MET A 213 8.70 15.71 8.77
C MET A 213 7.81 16.79 8.18
N ASN A 214 7.62 17.87 8.93
CA ASN A 214 6.95 19.07 8.44
C ASN A 214 7.60 20.33 9.04
N ALA A 215 7.78 21.38 8.24
CA ALA A 215 8.27 22.70 8.66
C ALA A 215 9.52 22.67 9.57
N GLY A 216 10.42 21.71 9.33
CA GLY A 216 11.69 21.56 10.07
C GLY A 216 11.62 20.74 11.35
N GLU A 217 10.49 20.12 11.64
CA GLU A 217 10.23 19.32 12.83
C GLU A 217 9.78 17.91 12.45
N ILE A 218 10.04 16.94 13.33
CA ILE A 218 9.48 15.58 13.23
C ILE A 218 8.05 15.62 13.78
N GLN A 219 7.10 15.19 12.97
CA GLN A 219 5.70 15.08 13.37
C GLN A 219 5.39 13.72 14.00
N GLN A 220 5.90 12.65 13.39
CA GLN A 220 5.70 11.28 13.88
C GLN A 220 6.84 10.37 13.41
N ILE A 221 7.18 9.39 14.24
CA ILE A 221 8.07 8.28 13.91
C ILE A 221 7.32 6.99 14.21
N GLY A 222 7.34 6.03 13.29
CA GLY A 222 6.69 4.73 13.48
C GLY A 222 6.93 3.79 12.31
N THR A 223 6.39 2.58 12.42
CA THR A 223 6.30 1.63 11.32
C THR A 223 5.30 2.15 10.28
N PRO A 224 5.35 1.68 9.01
CA PRO A 224 4.35 2.04 7.99
C PRO A 224 2.91 1.89 8.49
N THR A 225 2.60 0.76 9.13
CA THR A 225 1.27 0.47 9.66
C THR A 225 0.85 1.45 10.77
N GLU A 226 1.76 1.80 11.69
CA GLU A 226 1.47 2.77 12.76
C GLU A 226 1.20 4.17 12.19
N ILE A 227 2.03 4.64 11.26
CA ILE A 227 1.88 5.96 10.62
C ILE A 227 0.55 6.05 9.86
N TYR A 228 0.15 4.97 9.16
CA TYR A 228 -1.09 4.93 8.40
C TYR A 228 -2.34 4.83 9.28
N ARG A 229 -2.35 3.89 10.24
CA ARG A 229 -3.53 3.57 11.07
C ARG A 229 -3.69 4.48 12.28
N LYS A 230 -2.59 5.01 12.83
CA LYS A 230 -2.58 5.79 14.09
C LYS A 230 -1.82 7.11 13.91
N PRO A 231 -2.28 8.00 13.01
CA PRO A 231 -1.67 9.32 12.86
C PRO A 231 -1.83 10.13 14.14
N VAL A 232 -0.76 10.83 14.56
CA VAL A 232 -0.78 11.59 15.82
C VAL A 232 -1.46 12.95 15.69
N ASN A 233 -1.58 13.49 14.48
CA ASN A 233 -2.21 14.78 14.21
C ASN A 233 -2.81 14.84 12.81
N GLU A 234 -3.60 15.88 12.55
CA GLU A 234 -4.29 16.09 11.27
C GLU A 234 -3.33 16.18 10.08
N PHE A 235 -2.15 16.80 10.26
CA PHE A 235 -1.16 16.86 9.21
C PHE A 235 -0.72 15.46 8.75
N VAL A 236 -0.34 14.59 9.69
CA VAL A 236 0.09 13.22 9.37
C VAL A 236 -1.06 12.45 8.74
N ALA A 237 -2.27 12.55 9.29
CA ALA A 237 -3.46 11.88 8.77
C ALA A 237 -3.72 12.22 7.30
N LYS A 238 -3.71 13.50 6.94
CA LYS A 238 -3.94 14.00 5.57
C LYS A 238 -2.74 13.77 4.63
N PHE A 239 -1.53 13.83 5.19
CA PHE A 239 -0.31 13.70 4.38
C PHE A 239 -0.04 12.26 3.97
N ILE A 240 -0.45 11.25 4.76
CA ILE A 240 -0.14 9.82 4.48
C ILE A 240 -1.19 9.14 3.58
N GLY A 241 -2.28 9.80 3.29
CA GLY A 241 -3.33 9.26 2.42
C GLY A 241 -4.63 10.02 2.59
N GLU A 242 -5.57 9.73 1.74
CA GLU A 242 -6.91 10.29 1.86
C GLU A 242 -7.55 9.88 3.18
N THR A 243 -8.29 10.78 3.81
CA THR A 243 -8.87 10.51 5.13
C THR A 243 -10.09 11.39 5.38
N ASN A 244 -11.07 10.82 6.05
CA ASN A 244 -12.18 11.56 6.64
C ASN A 244 -11.77 12.00 8.05
N ILE A 245 -11.88 13.29 8.34
CA ILE A 245 -11.65 13.86 9.68
C ILE A 245 -12.94 14.50 10.13
N ILE A 246 -13.48 14.04 11.25
CA ILE A 246 -14.79 14.40 11.76
C ILE A 246 -14.64 14.88 13.21
N ASP A 247 -15.28 15.99 13.56
CA ASP A 247 -15.30 16.50 14.93
C ASP A 247 -15.97 15.52 15.88
N GLY A 248 -15.29 15.11 16.96
CA GLY A 248 -15.80 14.19 17.95
C GLY A 248 -15.68 14.68 19.39
N THR A 249 -16.28 13.94 20.30
CA THR A 249 -16.17 14.15 21.75
C THR A 249 -16.02 12.80 22.44
N VAL A 250 -14.96 12.63 23.20
CA VAL A 250 -14.70 11.40 23.97
C VAL A 250 -15.74 11.23 25.06
N VAL A 251 -16.28 10.01 25.19
CA VAL A 251 -17.24 9.65 26.25
C VAL A 251 -16.54 8.94 27.39
N ASP A 252 -15.74 7.92 27.05
CA ASP A 252 -14.96 7.08 27.94
C ASP A 252 -13.79 6.45 27.14
N ASP A 253 -13.01 5.58 27.76
CA ASP A 253 -11.84 4.93 27.16
C ASP A 253 -12.15 4.08 25.90
N GLU A 254 -13.43 3.72 25.70
CA GLU A 254 -13.86 2.82 24.64
C GLU A 254 -14.87 3.46 23.67
N HIS A 255 -15.22 4.76 23.87
CA HIS A 255 -16.28 5.38 23.08
C HIS A 255 -16.02 6.84 22.75
N VAL A 256 -16.41 7.21 21.54
CA VAL A 256 -16.47 8.59 21.02
C VAL A 256 -17.87 8.90 20.49
N ILE A 257 -18.30 10.15 20.61
CA ILE A 257 -19.50 10.68 19.94
C ILE A 257 -19.06 11.56 18.78
N PHE A 258 -19.56 11.28 17.59
CA PHE A 258 -19.51 12.16 16.41
C PHE A 258 -20.80 11.97 15.60
N GLU A 259 -21.18 12.97 14.80
CA GLU A 259 -22.44 12.97 14.05
C GLU A 259 -23.67 12.62 14.94
N ASP A 260 -23.67 13.14 16.17
CA ASP A 260 -24.70 12.91 17.19
C ASP A 260 -24.92 11.42 17.60
N LYS A 261 -23.93 10.56 17.33
CA LYS A 261 -23.99 9.14 17.65
C LYS A 261 -22.77 8.67 18.42
N LYS A 262 -22.99 7.68 19.28
CA LYS A 262 -21.95 7.02 20.07
C LYS A 262 -21.38 5.83 19.28
N PHE A 263 -20.06 5.78 19.16
CA PHE A 263 -19.31 4.71 18.50
C PHE A 263 -18.25 4.13 19.43
N GLU A 264 -18.00 2.84 19.30
CA GLU A 264 -16.89 2.16 19.96
C GLU A 264 -15.58 2.48 19.25
N CYS A 265 -14.52 2.72 20.02
CA CYS A 265 -13.16 2.96 19.54
C CYS A 265 -12.16 2.82 20.69
N ASP A 266 -10.87 2.85 20.39
CA ASP A 266 -9.82 2.98 21.42
C ASP A 266 -9.56 4.48 21.69
N ALA A 267 -10.14 5.00 22.75
CA ALA A 267 -9.99 6.39 23.21
C ALA A 267 -9.13 6.51 24.47
N ARG A 268 -8.34 5.49 24.80
CA ARG A 268 -7.46 5.51 25.98
C ARG A 268 -6.42 6.63 25.89
N GLY A 269 -6.27 7.37 26.96
CA GLY A 269 -5.37 8.53 27.05
C GLY A 269 -6.03 9.87 26.80
N PHE A 270 -7.34 9.90 26.55
CA PHE A 270 -8.18 11.10 26.45
C PHE A 270 -9.11 11.19 27.67
N ASN A 271 -9.52 12.42 28.00
CA ASN A 271 -10.46 12.62 29.10
C ASN A 271 -11.91 12.62 28.60
N PRO A 272 -12.87 12.13 29.41
CA PRO A 272 -14.29 12.25 29.09
C PRO A 272 -14.67 13.74 28.86
N GLY A 273 -15.38 14.00 27.74
CA GLY A 273 -15.76 15.34 27.30
C GLY A 273 -14.69 16.09 26.49
N GLU A 274 -13.52 15.50 26.28
CA GLU A 274 -12.46 16.08 25.44
C GLU A 274 -12.90 16.12 23.97
N LYS A 275 -12.63 17.25 23.31
CA LYS A 275 -12.87 17.42 21.87
C LYS A 275 -11.73 16.82 21.09
N VAL A 276 -12.04 16.01 20.11
CA VAL A 276 -11.07 15.21 19.34
C VAL A 276 -11.40 15.26 17.87
N ASP A 277 -10.42 14.93 17.05
CA ASP A 277 -10.59 14.62 15.65
C ASP A 277 -10.72 13.11 15.49
N VAL A 278 -11.80 12.66 14.87
CA VAL A 278 -12.09 11.27 14.53
C VAL A 278 -11.62 11.03 13.10
N VAL A 279 -10.67 10.14 12.92
CA VAL A 279 -10.06 9.81 11.64
C VAL A 279 -10.58 8.46 11.17
N ILE A 280 -11.12 8.42 9.95
CA ILE A 280 -11.59 7.19 9.31
C ILE A 280 -11.11 7.18 7.86
N ARG A 281 -10.42 6.12 7.45
CA ARG A 281 -9.95 5.97 6.08
C ARG A 281 -11.11 5.65 5.14
N PRO A 282 -11.14 6.21 3.92
CA PRO A 282 -12.22 5.96 2.96
C PRO A 282 -12.45 4.49 2.61
N GLU A 283 -11.38 3.69 2.59
CA GLU A 283 -11.39 2.26 2.31
C GLU A 283 -11.86 1.38 3.49
N HIS A 284 -12.00 1.96 4.68
CA HIS A 284 -12.55 1.28 5.87
C HIS A 284 -14.04 1.59 6.09
N LEU A 285 -14.65 2.27 5.13
CA LEU A 285 -16.07 2.64 5.16
C LEU A 285 -16.83 1.83 4.12
N ASP A 286 -17.89 1.16 4.55
CA ASP A 286 -18.81 0.49 3.66
C ASP A 286 -20.13 1.27 3.53
N LEU A 287 -20.66 1.30 2.31
CA LEU A 287 -21.98 1.80 2.02
C LEU A 287 -22.99 0.64 2.07
N VAL A 288 -24.00 0.81 2.90
CA VAL A 288 -25.05 -0.19 3.08
C VAL A 288 -26.42 0.46 2.91
N SER A 289 -27.48 -0.35 2.90
CA SER A 289 -28.85 0.21 2.89
C SER A 289 -29.05 1.11 4.11
N ARG A 290 -29.93 2.13 3.96
CA ARG A 290 -30.20 3.12 5.00
C ARG A 290 -30.62 2.54 6.36
N SER A 291 -31.20 1.35 6.37
CA SER A 291 -31.67 0.67 7.59
C SER A 291 -30.53 0.05 8.38
N GLN A 292 -29.46 -0.40 7.72
CA GLN A 292 -28.34 -1.13 8.32
C GLN A 292 -27.26 -0.20 8.89
N GLY A 293 -26.98 0.94 8.24
CA GLY A 293 -25.89 1.84 8.66
C GLY A 293 -26.19 2.61 9.95
N LYS A 294 -25.20 2.69 10.83
CA LYS A 294 -25.23 3.56 12.02
C LYS A 294 -25.24 5.06 11.60
N LEU A 295 -24.38 5.47 10.68
CA LEU A 295 -24.47 6.80 10.07
C LEU A 295 -25.40 6.74 8.85
N LYS A 296 -26.06 7.86 8.58
CA LYS A 296 -26.99 7.96 7.45
C LYS A 296 -26.68 9.21 6.66
N GLY A 297 -26.63 9.06 5.35
CA GLY A 297 -26.33 10.17 4.45
C GLY A 297 -27.02 10.04 3.10
N THR A 298 -26.70 10.98 2.23
CA THR A 298 -27.15 11.03 0.84
C THR A 298 -25.93 11.04 -0.07
N VAL A 299 -25.89 10.18 -1.05
CA VAL A 299 -24.82 10.15 -2.07
C VAL A 299 -24.86 11.47 -2.85
N LYS A 300 -23.76 12.20 -2.87
CA LYS A 300 -23.59 13.46 -3.59
C LYS A 300 -22.91 13.28 -4.93
N SER A 301 -21.95 12.40 -4.99
CA SER A 301 -21.25 12.07 -6.22
C SER A 301 -20.62 10.68 -6.10
N GLN A 302 -20.51 10.01 -7.22
CA GLN A 302 -19.77 8.78 -7.35
C GLN A 302 -18.91 8.85 -8.60
N LEU A 303 -17.60 8.64 -8.43
CA LEU A 303 -16.60 8.72 -9.49
C LEU A 303 -15.83 7.42 -9.60
N PHE A 304 -15.84 6.83 -10.78
CA PHE A 304 -15.02 5.67 -11.09
C PHE A 304 -13.55 6.05 -11.27
N LYS A 305 -12.65 5.43 -10.51
CA LYS A 305 -11.18 5.65 -10.56
C LYS A 305 -10.40 4.41 -11.03
N GLY A 306 -11.01 3.56 -11.83
CA GLY A 306 -10.39 2.38 -12.43
C GLY A 306 -10.47 1.14 -11.54
N MET A 307 -9.99 1.18 -10.30
CA MET A 307 -10.00 0.04 -9.36
C MET A 307 -11.07 0.16 -8.27
N HIS A 308 -11.60 1.36 -8.07
CA HIS A 308 -12.61 1.62 -7.06
C HIS A 308 -13.52 2.76 -7.48
N TYR A 309 -14.70 2.79 -6.91
CA TYR A 309 -15.56 3.98 -6.91
C TYR A 309 -15.21 4.84 -5.69
N GLU A 310 -14.99 6.12 -5.93
CA GLU A 310 -14.93 7.13 -4.89
C GLU A 310 -16.31 7.76 -4.77
N THR A 311 -16.97 7.52 -3.65
CA THR A 311 -18.33 8.00 -3.39
C THR A 311 -18.28 9.03 -2.27
N VAL A 312 -18.84 10.21 -2.53
CA VAL A 312 -18.98 11.26 -1.51
C VAL A 312 -20.40 11.21 -0.96
N VAL A 313 -20.51 11.01 0.34
CA VAL A 313 -21.76 10.96 1.08
C VAL A 313 -21.85 12.18 1.98
N GLU A 314 -22.94 12.95 1.88
CA GLU A 314 -23.24 14.03 2.82
C GLU A 314 -24.13 13.50 3.95
N THR A 315 -23.64 13.61 5.18
CA THR A 315 -24.39 13.21 6.37
C THR A 315 -25.56 14.19 6.66
N ARG A 316 -26.40 13.84 7.62
CA ARG A 316 -27.51 14.71 8.02
C ARG A 316 -27.07 16.05 8.64
N VAL A 317 -25.89 16.09 9.22
CA VAL A 317 -25.31 17.27 9.86
C VAL A 317 -24.54 18.13 8.85
N GLY A 318 -24.38 17.62 7.61
CA GLY A 318 -23.72 18.35 6.51
C GLY A 318 -22.24 18.02 6.36
N THR A 319 -21.73 17.00 7.06
CA THR A 319 -20.36 16.53 6.90
C THR A 319 -20.24 15.70 5.62
N SER A 320 -19.25 16.01 4.79
CA SER A 320 -18.93 15.20 3.60
C SER A 320 -17.96 14.07 3.99
N ILE A 321 -18.36 12.83 3.74
CA ILE A 321 -17.58 11.63 4.00
C ILE A 321 -17.27 10.96 2.67
N THR A 322 -16.01 10.71 2.40
CA THR A 322 -15.55 9.97 1.23
C THR A 322 -15.45 8.49 1.56
N VAL A 323 -15.98 7.65 0.69
CA VAL A 323 -15.95 6.18 0.77
C VAL A 323 -15.29 5.64 -0.48
N LYS A 324 -14.37 4.69 -0.34
CA LYS A 324 -13.76 3.98 -1.46
C LYS A 324 -14.28 2.55 -1.50
N MET A 325 -15.15 2.28 -2.45
CA MET A 325 -15.65 0.93 -2.71
C MET A 325 -14.88 0.31 -3.85
N GLN A 326 -14.40 -0.90 -3.67
CA GLN A 326 -13.78 -1.64 -4.77
C GLN A 326 -14.81 -1.88 -5.88
N VAL A 327 -14.34 -1.93 -7.12
CA VAL A 327 -15.24 -2.13 -8.28
C VAL A 327 -15.81 -3.52 -8.24
N SER A 328 -17.12 -3.59 -8.13
CA SER A 328 -17.80 -4.86 -7.99
C SER A 328 -18.75 -5.21 -9.13
N GLN A 329 -19.20 -4.32 -9.95
CA GLN A 329 -20.01 -4.69 -11.14
C GLN A 329 -19.90 -3.63 -12.22
N ASP A 330 -19.47 -4.02 -13.41
CA ASP A 330 -19.75 -3.25 -14.60
C ASP A 330 -21.23 -3.44 -14.96
N LYS A 331 -21.95 -2.34 -15.20
CA LYS A 331 -23.35 -2.43 -15.69
C LYS A 331 -23.36 -3.25 -16.97
N PRO A 332 -24.41 -4.08 -17.20
CA PRO A 332 -24.55 -4.81 -18.45
C PRO A 332 -24.38 -3.87 -19.65
N VAL A 333 -23.52 -4.23 -20.57
CA VAL A 333 -23.36 -3.48 -21.81
C VAL A 333 -24.49 -3.89 -22.73
N PHE A 334 -25.33 -2.91 -23.12
CA PHE A 334 -26.40 -3.09 -24.06
C PHE A 334 -25.97 -2.63 -25.47
N ASN A 335 -26.00 -3.53 -26.44
CA ASN A 335 -25.76 -3.22 -27.83
C ASN A 335 -27.11 -3.08 -28.55
N GLU A 336 -27.58 -1.85 -28.71
CA GLU A 336 -28.86 -1.54 -29.33
C GLU A 336 -28.97 -2.03 -30.79
N GLU A 337 -27.86 -2.03 -31.56
CA GLU A 337 -27.85 -2.49 -32.95
C GLU A 337 -28.01 -4.00 -33.07
N LYS A 338 -27.60 -4.76 -32.07
CA LYS A 338 -27.62 -6.23 -32.06
C LYS A 338 -28.74 -6.80 -31.18
N GLY A 339 -29.36 -5.97 -30.36
CA GLY A 339 -30.38 -6.41 -29.40
C GLY A 339 -29.82 -7.33 -28.32
N GLU A 340 -28.52 -7.26 -28.02
CA GLU A 340 -27.84 -8.12 -27.03
C GLU A 340 -27.37 -7.37 -25.80
N LYS A 341 -27.46 -8.03 -24.67
CA LYS A 341 -26.84 -7.57 -23.41
C LYS A 341 -25.75 -8.54 -22.99
N ILE A 342 -24.65 -8.02 -22.43
CA ILE A 342 -23.57 -8.79 -21.84
C ILE A 342 -23.21 -8.18 -20.50
N SER A 343 -23.01 -9.03 -19.49
CA SER A 343 -22.59 -8.66 -18.15
C SER A 343 -21.41 -9.52 -17.73
N ALA A 344 -20.48 -8.94 -17.03
CA ALA A 344 -19.40 -9.66 -16.36
C ALA A 344 -18.91 -8.81 -15.17
N ASN A 345 -18.30 -9.44 -14.21
CA ASN A 345 -17.76 -8.78 -13.02
C ASN A 345 -16.24 -8.81 -13.05
N GLY A 346 -15.59 -7.77 -12.52
CA GLY A 346 -14.19 -7.86 -12.15
C GLY A 346 -14.00 -8.88 -11.02
N PHE A 347 -12.84 -9.53 -10.96
CA PHE A 347 -12.54 -10.53 -9.93
C PHE A 347 -11.11 -10.45 -9.40
N LEU A 348 -10.91 -11.03 -8.23
CA LEU A 348 -9.60 -11.24 -7.62
C LEU A 348 -9.09 -12.63 -8.01
N LEU A 349 -7.77 -12.75 -8.14
CA LEU A 349 -7.11 -14.01 -8.44
C LEU A 349 -5.79 -14.08 -7.69
N ASP A 350 -5.51 -15.23 -7.09
CA ASP A 350 -4.20 -15.46 -6.50
C ASP A 350 -3.15 -15.72 -7.60
N VAL A 351 -1.93 -15.24 -7.38
CA VAL A 351 -0.79 -15.44 -8.30
C VAL A 351 -0.59 -16.93 -8.60
N GLU A 352 -0.77 -17.80 -7.61
CA GLU A 352 -0.57 -19.25 -7.76
C GLU A 352 -1.63 -19.88 -8.67
N ASP A 353 -2.84 -19.34 -8.72
CA ASP A 353 -3.95 -19.86 -9.54
C ASP A 353 -3.88 -19.45 -11.00
N VAL A 354 -3.05 -18.47 -11.36
CA VAL A 354 -2.94 -17.98 -12.75
C VAL A 354 -2.53 -19.07 -13.72
N GLY A 355 -1.67 -20.00 -13.27
CA GLY A 355 -1.18 -21.11 -14.09
C GLY A 355 -2.24 -22.15 -14.47
N GLU A 356 -3.37 -22.17 -13.78
CA GLU A 356 -4.47 -23.12 -13.98
C GLU A 356 -5.70 -22.51 -14.65
N LEU A 357 -5.59 -21.25 -15.13
CA LEU A 357 -6.69 -20.55 -15.79
C LEU A 357 -6.98 -21.12 -17.18
N ASP A 358 -8.25 -21.40 -17.42
CA ASP A 358 -8.83 -21.61 -18.75
C ASP A 358 -10.01 -20.64 -18.96
N GLU A 359 -10.51 -20.58 -20.19
CA GLU A 359 -11.62 -19.69 -20.54
C GLU A 359 -12.89 -19.99 -19.72
N ALA A 360 -13.18 -21.25 -19.42
CA ALA A 360 -14.37 -21.63 -18.67
C ALA A 360 -14.27 -21.17 -17.19
N ARG A 361 -13.09 -21.30 -16.58
CA ARG A 361 -12.83 -20.82 -15.21
C ARG A 361 -12.91 -19.29 -15.15
N ILE A 362 -12.40 -18.58 -16.16
CA ILE A 362 -12.47 -17.12 -16.23
C ILE A 362 -13.93 -16.65 -16.37
N VAL A 363 -14.74 -17.30 -17.22
CA VAL A 363 -16.18 -17.01 -17.37
C VAL A 363 -16.90 -17.21 -16.02
N ALA A 364 -16.58 -18.30 -15.31
CA ALA A 364 -17.17 -18.58 -14.01
C ALA A 364 -16.76 -17.54 -12.95
N LEU A 365 -15.47 -17.21 -12.85
CA LEU A 365 -14.95 -16.21 -11.90
C LEU A 365 -15.57 -14.82 -12.13
N ALA A 366 -15.69 -14.42 -13.40
CA ALA A 366 -16.32 -13.16 -13.77
C ALA A 366 -17.86 -13.21 -13.70
N SER A 367 -18.47 -14.35 -13.47
CA SER A 367 -19.91 -14.56 -13.64
C SER A 367 -20.41 -13.94 -14.95
N ALA A 368 -19.67 -14.18 -16.05
CA ALA A 368 -19.92 -13.53 -17.31
C ALA A 368 -21.10 -14.19 -18.04
N GLU A 369 -22.10 -13.39 -18.38
CA GLU A 369 -23.35 -13.82 -19.02
C GLU A 369 -23.72 -12.88 -20.15
N ALA A 370 -24.42 -13.43 -21.18
CA ALA A 370 -24.99 -12.64 -22.25
C ALA A 370 -26.38 -13.16 -22.59
N TRP A 371 -27.29 -12.25 -22.99
CA TRP A 371 -28.66 -12.59 -23.31
C TRP A 371 -29.25 -11.65 -24.38
N ASP A 372 -30.25 -12.13 -25.09
CA ASP A 372 -31.08 -11.33 -26.00
C ASP A 372 -31.91 -10.33 -25.17
N ALA A 373 -31.89 -9.06 -25.54
CA ALA A 373 -32.49 -7.99 -24.76
C ALA A 373 -34.04 -7.97 -24.79
N GLU A 374 -34.66 -8.61 -25.80
CA GLU A 374 -36.12 -8.66 -25.97
C GLU A 374 -36.71 -9.95 -25.40
N THR A 375 -36.03 -11.09 -25.63
CA THR A 375 -36.52 -12.42 -25.26
C THR A 375 -35.98 -12.92 -23.92
N GLU A 376 -34.92 -12.28 -23.40
CA GLU A 376 -34.17 -12.70 -22.22
C GLU A 376 -33.55 -14.11 -22.34
N GLU A 377 -33.49 -14.66 -23.57
CA GLU A 377 -32.84 -15.96 -23.77
C GLU A 377 -31.30 -15.83 -23.67
N PRO A 378 -30.64 -16.80 -23.03
CA PRO A 378 -29.18 -16.76 -22.85
C PRO A 378 -28.45 -16.92 -24.18
N ILE A 379 -27.41 -16.12 -24.39
CA ILE A 379 -26.50 -16.15 -25.52
C ILE A 379 -25.13 -16.63 -25.06
N SER A 380 -24.50 -17.52 -25.83
CA SER A 380 -23.17 -18.02 -25.48
C SER A 380 -22.09 -16.94 -25.65
N ILE A 381 -21.20 -16.80 -24.65
CA ILE A 381 -19.94 -16.09 -24.78
C ILE A 381 -19.06 -16.89 -25.74
N LYS A 382 -18.58 -16.24 -26.81
CA LYS A 382 -17.82 -16.90 -27.88
C LYS A 382 -16.31 -16.78 -27.68
N THR A 383 -15.86 -15.63 -27.18
CA THR A 383 -14.45 -15.34 -27.02
C THR A 383 -14.19 -14.74 -25.64
N VAL A 384 -13.11 -15.21 -24.99
CA VAL A 384 -12.55 -14.65 -23.77
C VAL A 384 -11.11 -14.28 -24.09
N ASP A 385 -10.84 -12.97 -24.18
CA ASP A 385 -9.50 -12.43 -24.49
C ASP A 385 -8.85 -11.91 -23.21
N TYR A 386 -7.71 -12.49 -22.84
CA TYR A 386 -6.99 -12.14 -21.60
C TYR A 386 -5.48 -12.35 -21.73
N ASP A 387 -4.70 -11.51 -21.04
CA ASP A 387 -3.25 -11.64 -20.89
C ASP A 387 -2.92 -11.50 -19.38
N ILE A 388 -3.42 -12.44 -18.57
CA ILE A 388 -3.16 -12.48 -17.13
C ILE A 388 -1.86 -13.23 -16.90
N LYS A 389 -0.91 -12.57 -16.21
CA LYS A 389 0.39 -13.16 -15.88
C LYS A 389 0.44 -13.60 -14.43
N PRO A 390 1.26 -14.59 -14.06
CA PRO A 390 1.47 -15.02 -12.68
C PRO A 390 2.34 -14.03 -11.88
N GLU A 391 1.92 -12.77 -11.89
CA GLU A 391 2.55 -11.65 -11.20
C GLU A 391 1.44 -10.77 -10.62
N THR A 392 1.67 -10.24 -9.41
CA THR A 392 0.71 -9.30 -8.79
C THR A 392 0.51 -8.09 -9.68
N GLY A 393 -0.74 -7.70 -9.92
CA GLY A 393 -1.03 -6.56 -10.79
C GLY A 393 -2.46 -6.51 -11.27
N ASN A 394 -2.73 -5.47 -12.06
CA ASN A 394 -4.03 -5.25 -12.68
C ASN A 394 -4.01 -5.73 -14.12
N TYR A 395 -4.93 -6.62 -14.43
CA TYR A 395 -5.14 -7.18 -15.75
C TYR A 395 -6.55 -6.85 -16.26
N SER A 396 -6.82 -7.19 -17.50
CA SER A 396 -8.16 -7.01 -18.10
C SER A 396 -8.55 -8.28 -18.83
N VAL A 397 -9.83 -8.60 -18.74
CA VAL A 397 -10.45 -9.70 -19.51
C VAL A 397 -11.59 -9.13 -20.32
N THR A 398 -11.65 -9.46 -21.61
CA THR A 398 -12.73 -9.06 -22.50
C THR A 398 -13.55 -10.28 -22.92
N PHE A 399 -14.83 -10.25 -22.62
CA PHE A 399 -15.82 -11.26 -23.03
C PHE A 399 -16.57 -10.73 -24.23
N SER A 400 -16.81 -11.59 -25.23
CA SER A 400 -17.55 -11.20 -26.45
C SER A 400 -18.52 -12.28 -26.92
N THR A 401 -19.68 -11.87 -27.41
CA THR A 401 -20.66 -12.74 -28.07
C THR A 401 -20.26 -13.01 -29.54
N ALA A 402 -21.04 -13.85 -30.22
CA ALA A 402 -20.85 -14.13 -31.64
C ALA A 402 -21.08 -12.91 -32.55
N ASN A 403 -21.82 -11.93 -32.08
CA ASN A 403 -22.16 -10.70 -32.82
C ASN A 403 -21.32 -9.49 -32.39
N ASP A 404 -20.16 -9.74 -31.75
CA ASP A 404 -19.20 -8.71 -31.29
C ASP A 404 -19.76 -7.73 -30.21
N THR A 405 -20.80 -8.13 -29.47
CA THR A 405 -21.16 -7.43 -28.24
C THR A 405 -20.15 -7.82 -27.15
N SER A 406 -19.45 -6.84 -26.56
CA SER A 406 -18.34 -7.13 -25.64
C SER A 406 -18.38 -6.30 -24.38
N ILE A 407 -17.84 -6.87 -23.31
CA ILE A 407 -17.57 -6.20 -22.03
C ILE A 407 -16.14 -6.51 -21.59
N THR A 408 -15.44 -5.50 -21.08
CA THR A 408 -14.09 -5.66 -20.52
C THR A 408 -14.13 -5.40 -19.02
N VAL A 409 -13.67 -6.36 -18.24
CA VAL A 409 -13.61 -6.27 -16.77
C VAL A 409 -12.17 -6.27 -16.28
N LYS A 410 -11.97 -5.81 -15.07
CA LYS A 410 -10.66 -5.78 -14.41
C LYS A 410 -10.45 -7.03 -13.57
N VAL A 411 -9.23 -7.55 -13.60
CA VAL A 411 -8.76 -8.64 -12.75
C VAL A 411 -7.60 -8.14 -11.93
N LEU A 412 -7.70 -8.27 -10.62
CA LEU A 412 -6.60 -7.97 -9.71
C LEU A 412 -5.94 -9.29 -9.30
N VAL A 413 -4.70 -9.50 -9.72
CA VAL A 413 -3.89 -10.63 -9.26
C VAL A 413 -3.15 -10.20 -7.99
N VAL A 414 -3.37 -10.94 -6.91
CA VAL A 414 -2.80 -10.66 -5.58
C VAL A 414 -1.97 -11.84 -5.10
N ALA A 415 -1.00 -11.61 -4.25
CA ALA A 415 -0.33 -12.64 -3.48
C ALA A 415 -1.01 -12.70 -2.11
N GLN A 416 -1.64 -13.85 -1.79
CA GLN A 416 -2.28 -14.19 -0.52
C GLN A 416 -3.70 -13.65 -0.28
N ASN A 417 -4.69 -14.49 -0.56
CA ASN A 417 -6.02 -14.47 0.06
C ASN A 417 -6.15 -15.60 1.11
N ARG A 418 -5.06 -15.92 1.81
CA ARG A 418 -4.99 -17.03 2.77
C ARG A 418 -4.80 -16.49 4.17
N VAL A 419 -5.53 -17.03 5.12
CA VAL A 419 -5.34 -16.77 6.54
C VAL A 419 -4.96 -18.08 7.23
N GLU A 420 -3.74 -18.10 7.81
CA GLU A 420 -3.21 -19.25 8.53
C GLU A 420 -3.53 -19.16 10.02
N SER A 421 -4.04 -20.22 10.58
CA SER A 421 -4.14 -20.39 12.03
C SER A 421 -3.04 -21.30 12.57
N LYS A 422 -2.01 -20.69 13.16
CA LYS A 422 -0.92 -21.44 13.82
C LYS A 422 -1.36 -22.23 15.05
N VAL A 423 -2.53 -21.94 15.60
CA VAL A 423 -3.10 -22.64 16.77
C VAL A 423 -3.76 -23.93 16.36
N TYR A 424 -4.51 -23.93 15.25
CA TYR A 424 -5.25 -25.07 14.74
C TYR A 424 -4.53 -25.82 13.62
N GLN A 425 -3.39 -25.30 13.15
CA GLN A 425 -2.63 -25.84 12.03
C GLN A 425 -3.45 -25.99 10.75
N GLU A 426 -4.29 -25.00 10.49
CA GLU A 426 -5.18 -24.94 9.33
C GLU A 426 -5.07 -23.58 8.65
N GLU A 427 -5.30 -23.54 7.34
CA GLU A 427 -5.51 -22.31 6.58
C GLU A 427 -6.87 -22.34 5.90
N ILE A 428 -7.54 -21.18 5.86
CA ILE A 428 -8.77 -20.97 5.08
C ILE A 428 -8.48 -19.92 4.01
N TYR A 429 -8.97 -20.20 2.82
CA TYR A 429 -8.99 -19.33 1.67
C TYR A 429 -10.42 -19.02 1.26
N ALA A 430 -10.75 -17.76 1.06
CA ALA A 430 -12.00 -17.34 0.43
C ALA A 430 -11.86 -15.95 -0.19
N MET A 431 -12.60 -15.69 -1.27
CA MET A 431 -12.60 -14.41 -1.97
C MET A 431 -13.89 -13.63 -1.68
N ASN A 432 -13.79 -12.30 -1.65
CA ASN A 432 -14.97 -11.45 -1.75
C ASN A 432 -15.69 -11.73 -3.09
N PHE A 433 -16.99 -11.78 -3.05
CA PHE A 433 -17.81 -12.08 -4.24
C PHE A 433 -18.98 -11.12 -4.38
N PHE A 434 -19.57 -11.11 -5.57
CA PHE A 434 -20.70 -10.25 -5.91
C PHE A 434 -21.81 -11.10 -6.53
N LYS A 435 -23.02 -10.95 -5.99
CA LYS A 435 -24.19 -11.64 -6.51
C LYS A 435 -25.41 -10.74 -6.53
N LYS A 436 -26.29 -10.96 -7.50
CA LYS A 436 -27.58 -10.28 -7.52
C LYS A 436 -28.44 -10.76 -6.35
N VAL A 437 -29.26 -9.86 -5.81
CA VAL A 437 -30.22 -10.21 -4.75
C VAL A 437 -31.10 -11.38 -5.14
N GLU A 438 -31.53 -11.42 -6.41
CA GLU A 438 -32.37 -12.47 -6.98
C GLU A 438 -31.67 -13.84 -6.93
N ASP A 439 -30.37 -13.91 -7.26
CA ASP A 439 -29.60 -15.17 -7.21
C ASP A 439 -29.53 -15.74 -5.80
N ILE A 440 -29.42 -14.87 -4.78
CA ILE A 440 -29.39 -15.26 -3.38
C ILE A 440 -30.76 -15.70 -2.90
N GLN A 441 -31.83 -14.99 -3.29
CA GLN A 441 -33.21 -15.32 -2.93
C GLN A 441 -33.70 -16.62 -3.55
N GLU A 442 -33.22 -16.98 -4.74
CA GLU A 442 -33.58 -18.19 -5.48
C GLU A 442 -32.70 -19.40 -5.12
N SER A 443 -31.63 -19.22 -4.35
CA SER A 443 -30.73 -20.32 -3.97
C SER A 443 -31.45 -21.36 -3.12
N ILE A 444 -31.34 -22.63 -3.54
CA ILE A 444 -31.91 -23.79 -2.83
C ILE A 444 -30.93 -24.35 -1.79
N ALA A 445 -29.62 -24.11 -1.99
CA ALA A 445 -28.54 -24.63 -1.14
C ALA A 445 -27.53 -23.50 -0.86
N LEU A 446 -27.99 -22.43 -0.22
CA LEU A 446 -27.27 -21.17 -0.08
C LEU A 446 -25.86 -21.33 0.51
N ASP A 447 -25.68 -22.17 1.52
CA ASP A 447 -24.36 -22.38 2.12
C ASP A 447 -23.34 -22.90 1.10
N THR A 448 -23.70 -23.90 0.31
CA THR A 448 -22.86 -24.45 -0.77
C THR A 448 -22.65 -23.46 -1.91
N ASP A 449 -23.68 -22.65 -2.22
CA ASP A 449 -23.55 -21.60 -3.24
C ASP A 449 -22.63 -20.47 -2.75
N LEU A 450 -22.71 -20.08 -1.49
CA LEU A 450 -21.81 -19.10 -0.87
C LEU A 450 -20.36 -19.59 -0.88
N GLU A 451 -20.10 -20.86 -0.52
CA GLU A 451 -18.77 -21.46 -0.64
C GLU A 451 -18.25 -21.42 -2.09
N THR A 452 -19.10 -21.78 -3.04
CA THR A 452 -18.77 -21.79 -4.47
C THR A 452 -18.48 -20.37 -5.00
N TRP A 453 -19.32 -19.40 -4.63
CA TRP A 453 -19.16 -18.00 -5.08
C TRP A 453 -17.93 -17.33 -4.48
N ALA A 454 -17.60 -17.65 -3.24
CA ALA A 454 -16.39 -17.19 -2.58
C ALA A 454 -15.15 -18.02 -2.97
N SER A 455 -15.29 -19.08 -3.73
CA SER A 455 -14.23 -20.09 -3.96
C SER A 455 -13.57 -20.52 -2.64
N ALA A 456 -14.40 -20.72 -1.61
CA ALA A 456 -13.93 -21.02 -0.26
C ALA A 456 -13.38 -22.43 -0.18
N SER A 457 -12.23 -22.58 0.48
CA SER A 457 -11.56 -23.87 0.70
C SER A 457 -10.62 -23.79 1.90
N ALA A 458 -10.36 -24.90 2.55
CA ALA A 458 -9.48 -24.98 3.70
C ALA A 458 -8.52 -26.17 3.61
N TRP A 459 -7.34 -26.04 4.20
CA TRP A 459 -6.30 -27.07 4.22
C TRP A 459 -5.63 -27.16 5.57
N SER A 460 -5.16 -28.37 5.90
CA SER A 460 -4.27 -28.64 7.02
C SER A 460 -2.85 -28.20 6.70
N LEU A 461 -2.21 -27.47 7.60
CA LEU A 461 -0.81 -27.04 7.46
C LEU A 461 0.19 -28.17 7.79
N GLU A 462 -0.27 -29.29 8.42
CA GLU A 462 0.60 -30.42 8.77
C GLU A 462 0.89 -31.33 7.57
N ASP A 463 -0.12 -31.64 6.76
CA ASP A 463 -0.02 -32.62 5.67
C ASP A 463 -0.48 -32.07 4.31
N GLY A 464 -1.05 -30.86 4.27
CA GLY A 464 -1.56 -30.24 3.05
C GLY A 464 -2.85 -30.88 2.52
N GLU A 465 -3.54 -31.72 3.32
CA GLU A 465 -4.82 -32.28 2.93
C GLU A 465 -5.95 -31.24 3.07
N GLN A 466 -6.94 -31.35 2.20
CA GLN A 466 -8.12 -30.44 2.23
C GLN A 466 -8.97 -30.74 3.47
N VAL A 467 -9.30 -29.70 4.21
CA VAL A 467 -10.21 -29.74 5.38
C VAL A 467 -11.59 -29.29 4.95
N GLU A 468 -12.63 -29.94 5.48
CA GLU A 468 -14.02 -29.59 5.19
C GLU A 468 -14.43 -28.27 5.87
N ILE A 469 -15.13 -27.39 5.14
CA ILE A 469 -15.81 -26.24 5.72
C ILE A 469 -17.05 -26.78 6.44
N THR A 470 -17.13 -26.56 7.74
CA THR A 470 -18.15 -27.19 8.59
C THR A 470 -19.34 -26.29 8.90
N ASP A 471 -19.19 -24.99 8.73
CA ASP A 471 -20.23 -24.01 9.01
C ASP A 471 -20.07 -22.76 8.13
N VAL A 472 -21.19 -22.25 7.62
CA VAL A 472 -21.26 -21.00 6.84
C VAL A 472 -22.29 -20.10 7.51
N LYS A 473 -21.84 -18.98 8.05
CA LYS A 473 -22.69 -17.97 8.67
C LYS A 473 -22.75 -16.72 7.81
N TYR A 474 -23.90 -16.11 7.72
CA TYR A 474 -24.10 -14.84 7.02
C TYR A 474 -25.03 -13.92 7.82
N ASP A 475 -24.83 -12.61 7.68
CA ASP A 475 -25.53 -11.58 8.46
C ASP A 475 -26.80 -11.05 7.79
N PHE A 476 -27.36 -11.79 6.84
CA PHE A 476 -28.58 -11.44 6.11
C PHE A 476 -29.63 -12.53 6.13
N ASP A 477 -30.88 -12.16 5.88
CA ASP A 477 -31.98 -13.08 5.65
C ASP A 477 -32.19 -13.23 4.14
N PRO A 478 -31.98 -14.43 3.55
CA PRO A 478 -32.07 -14.63 2.11
C PRO A 478 -33.42 -14.23 1.51
N GLU A 479 -34.53 -14.37 2.25
CA GLU A 479 -35.87 -14.03 1.76
C GLU A 479 -36.12 -12.52 1.70
N THR A 480 -35.43 -11.75 2.53
CA THR A 480 -35.64 -10.30 2.68
C THR A 480 -34.40 -9.45 2.35
N ILE A 481 -33.34 -10.07 1.83
CA ILE A 481 -32.10 -9.40 1.46
C ILE A 481 -32.37 -8.25 0.47
N THR A 482 -31.68 -7.15 0.67
CA THR A 482 -31.72 -5.97 -0.19
C THR A 482 -30.31 -5.67 -0.67
N PRO A 483 -30.11 -4.88 -1.74
CA PRO A 483 -28.78 -4.47 -2.14
C PRO A 483 -27.98 -3.88 -0.99
N GLY A 484 -26.75 -4.37 -0.79
CA GLY A 484 -25.90 -3.96 0.34
C GLY A 484 -24.58 -4.73 0.38
N VAL A 485 -23.78 -4.46 1.41
CA VAL A 485 -22.61 -5.26 1.78
C VAL A 485 -23.01 -6.17 2.92
N TYR A 486 -22.66 -7.42 2.80
CA TYR A 486 -22.99 -8.46 3.77
C TYR A 486 -21.75 -9.28 4.07
N ASP A 487 -21.67 -9.78 5.30
CA ASP A 487 -20.56 -10.59 5.74
C ASP A 487 -20.94 -12.08 5.70
N VAL A 488 -20.06 -12.89 5.12
CA VAL A 488 -20.13 -14.33 5.11
C VAL A 488 -18.92 -14.89 5.81
N THR A 489 -19.13 -15.73 6.82
CA THR A 489 -18.08 -16.37 7.62
C THR A 489 -18.04 -17.85 7.30
N PHE A 490 -16.90 -18.34 6.86
CA PHE A 490 -16.62 -19.75 6.64
C PHE A 490 -15.81 -20.30 7.82
N SER A 491 -16.18 -21.46 8.32
CA SER A 491 -15.52 -22.08 9.47
C SER A 491 -15.16 -23.53 9.20
N THR A 492 -13.98 -23.93 9.65
CA THR A 492 -13.64 -25.34 9.92
C THR A 492 -13.97 -25.68 11.38
N GLU A 493 -13.70 -26.89 11.87
CA GLU A 493 -13.89 -27.23 13.28
C GLU A 493 -13.13 -26.32 14.25
N GLY A 494 -12.09 -25.63 13.78
CA GLY A 494 -11.19 -24.82 14.61
C GLY A 494 -11.04 -23.34 14.23
N TYR A 495 -11.45 -22.90 13.04
CA TYR A 495 -11.13 -21.56 12.54
C TYR A 495 -12.24 -20.92 11.72
N GLU A 496 -12.33 -19.58 11.77
CA GLU A 496 -13.34 -18.78 11.03
C GLU A 496 -12.67 -17.74 10.11
N TYR A 497 -13.22 -17.60 8.89
CA TYR A 497 -12.81 -16.57 7.92
C TYR A 497 -14.02 -15.84 7.33
N GLN A 498 -13.96 -14.52 7.28
CA GLN A 498 -15.06 -13.65 6.86
C GLN A 498 -14.76 -12.95 5.52
N VAL A 499 -15.73 -12.95 4.61
CA VAL A 499 -15.72 -12.21 3.35
C VAL A 499 -16.94 -11.30 3.25
N SER A 500 -16.85 -10.26 2.39
CA SER A 500 -17.94 -9.30 2.22
C SER A 500 -18.43 -9.25 0.78
N THR A 501 -19.71 -8.91 0.59
CA THR A 501 -20.32 -8.62 -0.71
C THR A 501 -20.50 -7.12 -0.91
N THR A 502 -20.52 -6.60 -2.14
CA THR A 502 -20.69 -5.15 -2.39
C THR A 502 -21.77 -4.84 -3.44
N HIS A 503 -22.33 -3.63 -3.39
CA HIS A 503 -23.36 -3.11 -4.29
C HIS A 503 -23.00 -1.71 -4.81
N HIS A 504 -23.48 -1.34 -6.02
CA HIS A 504 -23.34 -0.01 -6.62
C HIS A 504 -24.47 0.93 -6.16
N PHE A 505 -24.13 2.19 -5.80
CA PHE A 505 -25.07 3.21 -5.36
C PHE A 505 -25.19 4.37 -6.37
N GLU A 506 -26.41 4.94 -6.52
CA GLU A 506 -26.66 6.06 -7.44
C GLU A 506 -26.62 7.43 -6.74
N GLU A 507 -26.34 8.50 -7.51
CA GLU A 507 -26.39 9.86 -6.99
C GLU A 507 -27.80 10.21 -6.47
N GLY A 508 -27.87 10.75 -5.24
CA GLY A 508 -29.13 11.04 -4.55
C GLY A 508 -29.68 9.90 -3.71
N GLU A 509 -29.11 8.71 -3.80
CA GLU A 509 -29.50 7.54 -3.00
C GLU A 509 -29.23 7.75 -1.51
N GLN A 510 -30.16 7.27 -0.67
CA GLN A 510 -30.04 7.33 0.78
C GLN A 510 -29.35 6.07 1.29
N VAL A 511 -28.16 6.22 1.85
CA VAL A 511 -27.31 5.12 2.28
C VAL A 511 -27.05 5.11 3.78
N GLY A 512 -26.59 3.98 4.29
CA GLY A 512 -25.96 3.82 5.60
C GLY A 512 -24.44 3.67 5.46
N LEU A 513 -23.70 4.10 6.47
CA LEU A 513 -22.26 3.90 6.58
C LEU A 513 -21.97 2.93 7.73
N VAL A 514 -21.16 1.94 7.47
CA VAL A 514 -20.68 0.95 8.44
C VAL A 514 -19.16 0.96 8.45
N PHE A 515 -18.58 0.77 9.61
CA PHE A 515 -17.15 0.64 9.86
C PHE A 515 -16.94 -0.04 11.21
N ALA A 516 -15.82 -0.75 11.36
CA ALA A 516 -15.50 -1.45 12.58
C ALA A 516 -14.89 -0.53 13.66
N PRO A 517 -14.99 -0.83 14.94
CA PRO A 517 -14.43 -0.03 16.03
C PRO A 517 -12.93 0.24 15.91
N GLN A 518 -12.16 -0.71 15.39
CA GLN A 518 -10.72 -0.58 15.16
C GLN A 518 -10.36 0.36 14.01
N ASP A 519 -11.31 0.71 13.15
CA ASP A 519 -11.12 1.63 12.01
C ASP A 519 -11.36 3.09 12.39
N ILE A 520 -11.87 3.32 13.60
CA ILE A 520 -12.02 4.64 14.20
C ILE A 520 -10.74 4.98 14.96
N HIS A 521 -9.99 5.95 14.48
CA HIS A 521 -8.86 6.51 15.21
C HIS A 521 -9.19 7.88 15.78
N VAL A 522 -8.89 8.06 17.07
CA VAL A 522 -9.13 9.32 17.81
C VAL A 522 -7.80 10.02 18.03
N MET A 523 -7.72 11.27 17.67
CA MET A 523 -6.52 12.09 17.87
C MET A 523 -6.86 13.46 18.48
N LYS A 524 -5.85 14.11 19.08
CA LYS A 524 -6.03 15.47 19.63
C LYS A 524 -6.34 16.46 18.53
N LYS A 525 -7.31 17.34 18.82
CA LYS A 525 -7.67 18.42 17.91
C LYS A 525 -6.55 19.47 17.89
N GLU A 526 -6.21 19.98 16.70
CA GLU A 526 -5.20 21.03 16.56
C GLU A 526 -5.54 22.27 17.41
N GLY A 527 -4.53 22.79 18.13
CA GLY A 527 -4.66 23.97 18.99
C GLY A 527 -4.99 23.70 20.47
N GLN A 528 -5.04 22.44 20.91
CA GLN A 528 -5.24 22.05 22.32
C GLN A 528 -3.95 21.49 22.96
N TRP A 529 -2.79 22.08 22.66
CA TRP A 529 -1.47 21.71 23.24
C TRP A 529 -1.19 22.50 24.51
#